data_ce714c2b6a32e2cbe1b908926b8464d8
#
_entry.id   ce714c2b6a32e2cbe1b908926b8464d8
#
_cell.length_a   1.000
_cell.length_b   1.000
_cell.length_c   1.000
_cell.angle_alpha   90.00
_cell.angle_beta   90.00
_cell.angle_gamma   90.00
#
_symmetry.space_group_name_H-M   'P 1'
#
loop_
_entity.id
_entity.type
_entity.pdbx_description
1 polymer ?
#
loop_
_entity_poly.entity_id
_entity_poly.type
_entity_poly.pdbx_seq_one_letter_code
_entity_poly.pdbx_strand_id
1 'polypeptide(L)'
;MKVITACAVLNEGRHGPESRINTAWKDPNYYRLPTDLGHKWEETMTVREAVVHSSNIVFGKLGYDLGPTLLASYMSAFGLGKLTGIELPGEERGILPNPKDWDQLKWSRAPIGQGVSVTAIQMAAAYAAIGNGGTLLRPYIVDRIVQADGTVVFQHKPEVVGQPVTPSVARNVLDMMVGVTQKGGTARRAAVRGYSVAGKTGTAQIPAKGTYSNNDYNASFIGVVPASNPEIVVLVTYHHPFYCRTKKTSEAMGVPIYNHQGGLCAAPTFRDIASVVLRYLQVAPDLPDEVPDEFPDEDEEEDR
;
A
#
# COMPACT_ATOMS: atom_id res chain seq x y z
N MET A 1 3.74 2.80 2.22
CA MET A 1 5.09 2.76 2.83
C MET A 1 5.41 1.41 3.47
N LYS A 2 4.59 0.83 4.35
CA LYS A 2 4.86 -0.46 5.04
C LYS A 2 5.30 -1.59 4.10
N VAL A 3 4.72 -1.68 2.91
CA VAL A 3 5.10 -2.67 1.89
C VAL A 3 6.55 -2.45 1.40
N ILE A 4 6.96 -1.20 1.17
CA ILE A 4 8.35 -0.89 0.80
C ILE A 4 9.31 -1.22 1.95
N THR A 5 8.90 -0.98 3.20
CA THR A 5 9.68 -1.39 4.38
C THR A 5 9.79 -2.92 4.46
N ALA A 6 8.70 -3.67 4.19
CA ALA A 6 8.75 -5.13 4.11
C ALA A 6 9.72 -5.60 3.00
N CYS A 7 9.63 -4.99 1.81
CA CYS A 7 10.56 -5.25 0.71
C CYS A 7 12.02 -5.09 1.16
N ALA A 8 12.35 -3.97 1.82
CA ALA A 8 13.71 -3.69 2.30
C ALA A 8 14.19 -4.74 3.31
N VAL A 9 13.35 -5.04 4.32
CA VAL A 9 13.69 -6.00 5.38
C VAL A 9 13.94 -7.40 4.83
N LEU A 10 13.10 -7.86 3.89
CA LEU A 10 13.24 -9.17 3.27
C LEU A 10 14.46 -9.20 2.32
N ASN A 11 14.68 -8.15 1.56
CA ASN A 11 15.78 -8.09 0.59
C ASN A 11 17.16 -8.03 1.25
N GLU A 12 17.24 -7.42 2.44
CA GLU A 12 18.45 -7.44 3.28
C GLU A 12 18.65 -8.77 4.05
N GLY A 13 17.71 -9.72 3.93
CA GLY A 13 17.77 -10.99 4.62
C GLY A 13 17.70 -10.90 6.16
N ARG A 14 17.27 -9.75 6.71
CA ARG A 14 17.17 -9.55 8.16
C ARG A 14 16.01 -10.33 8.76
N HIS A 15 14.90 -10.40 8.03
CA HIS A 15 13.71 -11.14 8.41
C HIS A 15 13.07 -11.77 7.18
N GLY A 16 12.43 -12.92 7.36
CA GLY A 16 11.53 -13.54 6.39
C GLY A 16 10.06 -13.28 6.71
N PRO A 17 9.14 -13.70 5.84
CA PRO A 17 7.69 -13.54 6.07
C PRO A 17 7.21 -14.07 7.41
N GLU A 18 7.76 -15.19 7.87
CA GLU A 18 7.37 -15.90 9.10
C GLU A 18 8.23 -15.51 10.34
N SER A 19 9.16 -14.56 10.19
CA SER A 19 9.92 -14.05 11.34
C SER A 19 8.99 -13.35 12.32
N ARG A 20 9.05 -13.73 13.60
CA ARG A 20 8.22 -13.18 14.67
C ARG A 20 8.88 -11.96 15.31
N ILE A 21 8.12 -10.89 15.43
CA ILE A 21 8.54 -9.61 15.99
C ILE A 21 7.67 -9.32 17.23
N ASN A 22 8.30 -8.90 18.32
CA ASN A 22 7.60 -8.51 19.54
C ASN A 22 6.71 -7.28 19.29
N THR A 23 5.48 -7.31 19.79
CA THR A 23 4.46 -6.28 19.58
C THR A 23 4.39 -5.24 20.70
N ALA A 24 5.27 -5.30 21.71
CA ALA A 24 5.31 -4.32 22.77
C ALA A 24 5.66 -2.93 22.22
N TRP A 25 4.76 -1.96 22.39
CA TRP A 25 4.99 -0.59 21.93
C TRP A 25 5.90 0.23 22.87
N LYS A 26 5.97 -0.14 24.18
CA LYS A 26 6.92 0.37 25.16
C LYS A 26 8.11 -0.58 25.22
N ASP A 27 8.97 -0.51 24.22
CA ASP A 27 10.18 -1.31 24.15
C ASP A 27 11.39 -0.38 24.34
N PRO A 28 12.24 -0.60 25.37
CA PRO A 28 13.35 0.27 25.68
C PRO A 28 14.41 0.36 24.57
N ASN A 29 14.43 -0.60 23.65
CA ASN A 29 15.36 -0.59 22.51
C ASN A 29 14.94 0.38 21.40
N TYR A 30 13.73 0.92 21.46
CA TYR A 30 13.17 1.77 20.40
C TYR A 30 12.65 3.09 20.95
N TYR A 31 12.92 4.17 20.25
CA TYR A 31 12.47 5.49 20.63
C TYR A 31 11.06 5.78 20.12
N ARG A 32 10.09 5.91 21.05
CA ARG A 32 8.72 6.37 20.78
C ARG A 32 8.07 5.69 19.56
N LEU A 33 7.96 4.35 19.58
CA LEU A 33 7.27 3.61 18.52
C LEU A 33 5.86 4.14 18.25
N PRO A 34 5.38 4.04 16.99
CA PRO A 34 3.97 4.27 16.70
C PRO A 34 3.10 3.22 17.40
N THR A 35 1.84 3.54 17.64
CA THR A 35 0.88 2.62 18.27
C THR A 35 -0.11 2.07 17.26
N ASP A 36 -0.63 0.88 17.54
CA ASP A 36 -1.76 0.29 16.82
C ASP A 36 -3.02 0.58 17.65
N LEU A 37 -3.65 1.74 17.40
CA LEU A 37 -4.78 2.23 18.17
C LEU A 37 -5.93 1.20 18.17
N GLY A 38 -6.40 0.85 19.38
CA GLY A 38 -7.56 -0.03 19.57
C GLY A 38 -7.26 -1.53 19.48
N HIS A 39 -6.05 -1.93 19.09
CA HIS A 39 -5.68 -3.33 18.97
C HIS A 39 -4.82 -3.80 20.15
N LYS A 40 -5.17 -4.96 20.71
CA LYS A 40 -4.32 -5.73 21.62
C LYS A 40 -3.82 -6.94 20.85
N TRP A 41 -2.55 -6.97 20.57
CA TRP A 41 -1.90 -8.07 19.87
C TRP A 41 -1.39 -9.12 20.86
N GLU A 42 -1.18 -10.33 20.38
CA GLU A 42 -0.34 -11.31 21.08
C GLU A 42 1.07 -10.74 21.28
N GLU A 43 1.87 -11.36 22.13
CA GLU A 43 3.23 -10.92 22.45
C GLU A 43 4.12 -10.77 21.23
N THR A 44 3.90 -11.57 20.20
CA THR A 44 4.66 -11.54 18.95
C THR A 44 3.72 -11.65 17.73
N MET A 45 4.18 -11.11 16.60
CA MET A 45 3.48 -11.15 15.31
C MET A 45 4.50 -11.46 14.21
N THR A 46 4.14 -12.25 13.21
CA THR A 46 4.98 -12.46 12.03
C THR A 46 5.00 -11.21 11.15
N VAL A 47 6.01 -11.08 10.28
CA VAL A 47 6.06 -10.00 9.29
C VAL A 47 4.85 -10.09 8.35
N ARG A 48 4.41 -11.31 7.99
CA ARG A 48 3.18 -11.56 7.22
C ARG A 48 1.95 -10.98 7.92
N GLU A 49 1.72 -11.36 9.16
CA GLU A 49 0.60 -10.85 9.96
C GLU A 49 0.66 -9.32 10.10
N ALA A 50 1.86 -8.76 10.27
CA ALA A 50 2.04 -7.30 10.33
C ALA A 50 1.66 -6.58 9.02
N VAL A 51 1.86 -7.19 7.84
CA VAL A 51 1.35 -6.68 6.57
C VAL A 51 -0.17 -6.74 6.53
N VAL A 52 -0.76 -7.90 6.88
CA VAL A 52 -2.21 -8.17 6.85
C VAL A 52 -2.96 -7.23 7.77
N HIS A 53 -2.52 -7.13 9.03
CA HIS A 53 -3.16 -6.29 10.05
C HIS A 53 -2.65 -4.84 10.06
N SER A 54 -1.69 -4.52 9.19
CA SER A 54 -1.14 -3.17 9.08
C SER A 54 -0.51 -2.62 10.37
N SER A 55 0.18 -3.46 11.18
CA SER A 55 0.77 -3.05 12.46
C SER A 55 1.79 -1.91 12.29
N ASN A 56 1.56 -0.81 12.99
CA ASN A 56 2.50 0.30 13.04
C ASN A 56 3.69 -0.03 13.94
N ILE A 57 3.44 -0.76 15.05
CA ILE A 57 4.47 -1.14 16.02
C ILE A 57 5.54 -1.98 15.32
N VAL A 58 5.13 -3.06 14.66
CA VAL A 58 6.06 -3.98 13.99
C VAL A 58 6.83 -3.27 12.88
N PHE A 59 6.15 -2.51 12.02
CA PHE A 59 6.84 -1.78 10.96
C PHE A 59 7.71 -0.65 11.48
N GLY A 60 7.35 -0.02 12.60
CA GLY A 60 8.19 0.94 13.28
C GLY A 60 9.51 0.32 13.75
N LYS A 61 9.47 -0.88 14.35
CA LYS A 61 10.66 -1.65 14.77
C LYS A 61 11.51 -2.05 13.57
N LEU A 62 10.91 -2.72 12.59
CA LEU A 62 11.60 -3.19 11.39
C LEU A 62 12.34 -2.06 10.66
N GLY A 63 11.69 -0.91 10.51
CA GLY A 63 12.32 0.24 9.86
C GLY A 63 13.37 0.92 10.73
N TYR A 64 13.16 0.93 12.06
CA TYR A 64 14.17 1.41 13.00
C TYR A 64 15.45 0.57 12.92
N ASP A 65 15.32 -0.75 12.88
CA ASP A 65 16.43 -1.70 12.76
C ASP A 65 17.16 -1.61 11.41
N LEU A 66 16.45 -1.29 10.31
CA LEU A 66 17.08 -0.99 9.03
C LEU A 66 17.97 0.26 9.10
N GLY A 67 17.54 1.23 9.89
CA GLY A 67 18.17 2.55 9.99
C GLY A 67 17.77 3.50 8.83
N PRO A 68 17.95 4.80 9.03
CA PRO A 68 17.42 5.83 8.13
C PRO A 68 18.02 5.79 6.73
N THR A 69 19.33 5.56 6.62
CA THR A 69 20.03 5.58 5.33
C THR A 69 19.58 4.45 4.43
N LEU A 70 19.50 3.23 4.96
CA LEU A 70 19.11 2.07 4.18
C LEU A 70 17.63 2.13 3.80
N LEU A 71 16.75 2.50 4.74
CA LEU A 71 15.33 2.66 4.45
C LEU A 71 15.08 3.74 3.37
N ALA A 72 15.74 4.89 3.47
CA ALA A 72 15.62 5.96 2.48
C ALA A 72 16.17 5.53 1.10
N SER A 73 17.23 4.71 1.05
CA SER A 73 17.76 4.17 -0.21
C SER A 73 16.73 3.27 -0.91
N TYR A 74 16.03 2.40 -0.18
CA TYR A 74 14.94 1.60 -0.75
C TYR A 74 13.77 2.46 -1.23
N MET A 75 13.35 3.45 -0.43
CA MET A 75 12.31 4.40 -0.85
C MET A 75 12.69 5.08 -2.18
N SER A 76 13.93 5.55 -2.29
CA SER A 76 14.46 6.17 -3.51
C SER A 76 14.63 5.18 -4.68
N ALA A 77 14.97 3.92 -4.40
CA ALA A 77 15.08 2.86 -5.42
C ALA A 77 13.69 2.52 -6.01
N PHE A 78 12.63 2.56 -5.20
CA PHE A 78 11.24 2.45 -5.66
C PHE A 78 10.70 3.72 -6.33
N GLY A 79 11.53 4.74 -6.57
CA GLY A 79 11.18 5.96 -7.30
C GLY A 79 10.59 7.08 -6.43
N LEU A 80 10.49 6.90 -5.11
CA LEU A 80 9.94 7.96 -4.24
C LEU A 80 10.90 9.14 -4.11
N GLY A 81 10.37 10.35 -4.06
CA GLY A 81 11.15 11.59 -3.99
C GLY A 81 11.78 12.01 -5.32
N LYS A 82 11.41 11.36 -6.44
CA LYS A 82 11.91 11.64 -7.79
C LYS A 82 10.75 11.85 -8.76
N LEU A 83 11.00 12.55 -9.87
CA LEU A 83 10.07 12.54 -11.00
C LEU A 83 10.06 11.13 -11.60
N THR A 84 8.89 10.63 -11.97
CA THR A 84 8.77 9.33 -12.67
C THR A 84 9.13 9.46 -14.14
N GLY A 85 9.02 10.69 -14.69
CA GLY A 85 9.23 11.00 -16.10
C GLY A 85 8.06 10.65 -16.99
N ILE A 86 6.84 10.49 -16.42
CA ILE A 86 5.61 10.36 -17.20
C ILE A 86 5.36 11.63 -18.03
N GLU A 87 4.81 11.48 -19.25
CA GLU A 87 4.60 12.60 -20.18
C GLU A 87 3.39 13.48 -19.79
N LEU A 88 3.23 13.79 -18.51
CA LEU A 88 2.21 14.69 -18.00
C LEU A 88 2.84 15.98 -17.48
N PRO A 89 2.26 17.15 -17.78
CA PRO A 89 2.73 18.42 -17.21
C PRO A 89 2.41 18.49 -15.71
N GLY A 90 3.28 19.18 -14.95
CA GLY A 90 3.05 19.44 -13.53
C GLY A 90 3.36 18.25 -12.63
N GLU A 91 4.20 17.29 -13.06
CA GLU A 91 4.64 16.20 -12.23
C GLU A 91 5.44 16.71 -11.01
N GLU A 92 5.09 16.24 -9.83
CA GLU A 92 5.73 16.59 -8.56
C GLU A 92 6.64 15.48 -8.06
N ARG A 93 7.74 15.86 -7.39
CA ARG A 93 8.70 14.89 -6.83
C ARG A 93 8.23 14.26 -5.52
N GLY A 94 7.23 14.85 -4.87
CA GLY A 94 6.93 14.53 -3.48
C GLY A 94 8.05 15.00 -2.54
N ILE A 95 8.05 14.48 -1.30
CA ILE A 95 9.04 14.84 -0.28
C ILE A 95 9.60 13.55 0.32
N LEU A 96 10.86 13.27 0.05
CA LEU A 96 11.67 12.26 0.74
C LEU A 96 12.80 13.00 1.44
N PRO A 97 12.71 13.23 2.76
CA PRO A 97 13.75 13.96 3.49
C PRO A 97 15.09 13.24 3.44
N ASN A 98 16.19 14.02 3.49
CA ASN A 98 17.53 13.45 3.56
C ASN A 98 17.67 12.62 4.85
N PRO A 99 18.11 11.35 4.78
CA PRO A 99 18.23 10.49 5.95
C PRO A 99 19.18 11.02 7.02
N LYS A 100 20.13 11.90 6.66
CA LYS A 100 21.01 12.59 7.63
C LYS A 100 20.26 13.54 8.58
N ASP A 101 19.08 14.01 8.15
CA ASP A 101 18.23 14.94 8.90
C ASP A 101 17.15 14.20 9.70
N TRP A 102 17.20 12.86 9.74
CA TRP A 102 16.23 12.07 10.50
C TRP A 102 16.67 11.97 11.95
N ASP A 103 15.83 12.49 12.84
CA ASP A 103 15.90 12.20 14.27
C ASP A 103 15.33 10.79 14.57
N GLN A 104 15.51 10.34 15.81
CA GLN A 104 15.04 9.02 16.24
C GLN A 104 13.51 8.85 16.10
N LEU A 105 12.74 9.94 16.17
CA LEU A 105 11.29 9.88 15.96
C LEU A 105 10.97 9.58 14.51
N LYS A 106 11.65 10.23 13.56
CA LYS A 106 11.49 9.94 12.13
C LYS A 106 11.89 8.51 11.80
N TRP A 107 12.91 7.95 12.48
CA TRP A 107 13.30 6.55 12.26
C TRP A 107 12.16 5.56 12.52
N SER A 108 11.31 5.82 13.53
CA SER A 108 10.17 4.97 13.86
C SER A 108 8.92 5.31 13.03
N ARG A 109 8.84 6.50 12.42
CA ARG A 109 7.66 7.01 11.70
C ARG A 109 7.74 6.86 10.19
N ALA A 110 8.91 7.07 9.60
CA ALA A 110 9.09 6.95 8.15
C ALA A 110 8.74 5.53 7.60
N PRO A 111 9.03 4.43 8.31
CA PRO A 111 8.65 3.09 7.88
C PRO A 111 7.15 2.90 7.64
N ILE A 112 6.32 3.63 8.37
CA ILE A 112 4.85 3.61 8.22
C ILE A 112 4.33 4.73 7.31
N GLY A 113 5.21 5.62 6.81
CA GLY A 113 4.89 6.67 5.84
C GLY A 113 4.71 8.07 6.42
N GLN A 114 4.93 8.27 7.72
CA GLN A 114 4.88 9.61 8.30
C GLN A 114 6.18 10.38 8.02
N GLY A 115 6.05 11.66 7.67
CA GLY A 115 7.18 12.51 7.31
C GLY A 115 7.70 12.32 5.88
N VAL A 116 6.98 11.55 5.06
CA VAL A 116 7.24 11.34 3.61
C VAL A 116 5.99 11.74 2.86
N SER A 117 6.13 12.48 1.75
CA SER A 117 5.04 12.79 0.82
C SER A 117 5.34 12.19 -0.54
N VAL A 118 4.35 11.51 -1.13
CA VAL A 118 4.50 10.81 -2.41
C VAL A 118 3.33 11.11 -3.31
N THR A 119 3.56 11.09 -4.62
CA THR A 119 2.47 11.22 -5.59
C THR A 119 1.79 9.87 -5.83
N ALA A 120 0.56 9.92 -6.32
CA ALA A 120 -0.19 8.71 -6.67
C ALA A 120 0.55 7.87 -7.71
N ILE A 121 1.16 8.51 -8.72
CA ILE A 121 1.90 7.81 -9.77
C ILE A 121 3.18 7.14 -9.23
N GLN A 122 3.92 7.79 -8.33
CA GLN A 122 5.07 7.17 -7.67
C GLN A 122 4.66 5.91 -6.91
N MET A 123 3.55 5.97 -6.17
CA MET A 123 3.07 4.81 -5.41
C MET A 123 2.57 3.70 -6.32
N ALA A 124 1.85 4.03 -7.40
CA ALA A 124 1.41 3.05 -8.39
C ALA A 124 2.61 2.37 -9.08
N ALA A 125 3.63 3.14 -9.49
CA ALA A 125 4.85 2.60 -10.08
C ALA A 125 5.64 1.69 -9.12
N ALA A 126 5.71 2.07 -7.83
CA ALA A 126 6.37 1.24 -6.81
C ALA A 126 5.67 -0.11 -6.63
N TYR A 127 4.32 -0.14 -6.63
CA TYR A 127 3.56 -1.40 -6.54
C TYR A 127 3.59 -2.18 -7.85
N ALA A 128 3.62 -1.49 -9.01
CA ALA A 128 3.86 -2.13 -10.29
C ALA A 128 5.22 -2.81 -10.34
N ALA A 129 6.26 -2.19 -9.75
CA ALA A 129 7.57 -2.82 -9.63
C ALA A 129 7.51 -4.12 -8.82
N ILE A 130 6.75 -4.16 -7.71
CA ILE A 130 6.54 -5.38 -6.93
C ILE A 130 5.81 -6.44 -7.77
N GLY A 131 4.73 -6.06 -8.48
CA GLY A 131 4.01 -6.94 -9.41
C GLY A 131 4.89 -7.44 -10.56
N ASN A 132 5.86 -6.64 -10.99
CA ASN A 132 6.78 -6.94 -12.08
C ASN A 132 8.11 -7.57 -11.61
N GLY A 133 8.05 -8.45 -10.61
CA GLY A 133 9.22 -9.19 -10.13
C GLY A 133 10.32 -8.29 -9.55
N GLY A 134 9.98 -7.14 -8.99
CA GLY A 134 10.90 -6.18 -8.38
C GLY A 134 11.52 -5.18 -9.37
N THR A 135 11.13 -5.19 -10.65
CA THR A 135 11.68 -4.31 -11.69
C THR A 135 10.83 -3.04 -11.79
N LEU A 136 11.44 -1.88 -11.52
CA LEU A 136 10.82 -0.58 -11.69
C LEU A 136 10.91 -0.12 -13.14
N LEU A 137 9.78 0.17 -13.76
CA LEU A 137 9.69 0.71 -15.11
C LEU A 137 9.31 2.19 -15.07
N ARG A 138 9.73 2.96 -16.09
CA ARG A 138 9.21 4.30 -16.32
C ARG A 138 7.75 4.22 -16.77
N PRO A 139 6.80 4.91 -16.11
CA PRO A 139 5.43 5.00 -16.61
C PRO A 139 5.37 5.87 -17.86
N TYR A 140 4.48 5.53 -18.80
CA TYR A 140 4.23 6.30 -20.01
C TYR A 140 2.73 6.28 -20.35
N ILE A 141 2.30 7.21 -21.20
CA ILE A 141 0.93 7.34 -21.68
C ILE A 141 0.86 7.12 -23.19
N VAL A 142 1.86 7.63 -23.93
CA VAL A 142 1.90 7.52 -25.37
C VAL A 142 2.50 6.18 -25.76
N ASP A 143 1.65 5.22 -26.14
CA ASP A 143 2.10 3.92 -26.63
C ASP A 143 2.76 4.04 -28.00
N ARG A 144 2.11 4.71 -28.96
CA ARG A 144 2.61 4.88 -30.33
C ARG A 144 2.03 6.11 -31.01
N ILE A 145 2.77 6.58 -32.01
CA ILE A 145 2.33 7.65 -32.92
C ILE A 145 2.26 7.04 -34.32
N VAL A 146 1.09 7.19 -34.95
CA VAL A 146 0.80 6.64 -36.27
C VAL A 146 0.44 7.78 -37.23
N GLN A 147 1.02 7.79 -38.43
CA GLN A 147 0.64 8.70 -39.50
C GLN A 147 -0.71 8.35 -40.10
N ALA A 148 -1.28 9.25 -40.91
CA ALA A 148 -2.57 9.04 -41.55
C ALA A 148 -2.58 7.84 -42.53
N ASP A 149 -1.42 7.46 -43.07
CA ASP A 149 -1.23 6.30 -43.95
C ASP A 149 -1.05 4.98 -43.20
N GLY A 150 -1.10 5.00 -41.85
CA GLY A 150 -0.90 3.84 -41.00
C GLY A 150 0.56 3.57 -40.60
N THR A 151 1.50 4.36 -41.07
CA THR A 151 2.94 4.19 -40.72
C THR A 151 3.16 4.55 -39.25
N VAL A 152 3.73 3.61 -38.47
CA VAL A 152 4.13 3.86 -37.07
C VAL A 152 5.45 4.64 -37.09
N VAL A 153 5.44 5.90 -36.62
CA VAL A 153 6.62 6.77 -36.54
C VAL A 153 7.29 6.75 -35.17
N PHE A 154 6.55 6.34 -34.15
CA PHE A 154 7.06 6.13 -32.81
C PHE A 154 6.32 4.97 -32.17
N GLN A 155 7.05 4.11 -31.47
CA GLN A 155 6.53 3.05 -30.61
C GLN A 155 7.27 3.10 -29.29
N HIS A 156 6.55 3.25 -28.18
CA HIS A 156 7.16 3.18 -26.86
C HIS A 156 7.67 1.77 -26.58
N LYS A 157 8.82 1.70 -25.90
CA LYS A 157 9.38 0.44 -25.38
C LYS A 157 9.51 0.58 -23.86
N PRO A 158 9.20 -0.48 -23.10
CA PRO A 158 9.39 -0.47 -21.66
C PRO A 158 10.82 -0.07 -21.28
N GLU A 159 10.96 0.96 -20.44
CA GLU A 159 12.26 1.45 -19.95
C GLU A 159 12.46 1.03 -18.50
N VAL A 160 13.49 0.22 -18.25
CA VAL A 160 13.87 -0.21 -16.90
C VAL A 160 14.60 0.94 -16.20
N VAL A 161 14.03 1.42 -15.10
CA VAL A 161 14.62 2.47 -14.25
C VAL A 161 15.52 1.86 -13.18
N GLY A 162 15.18 0.66 -12.67
CA GLY A 162 15.95 -0.03 -11.66
C GLY A 162 15.36 -1.36 -11.22
N GLN A 163 16.07 -2.03 -10.32
CA GLN A 163 15.69 -3.29 -9.69
C GLN A 163 15.73 -3.12 -8.17
N PRO A 164 14.71 -2.51 -7.55
CA PRO A 164 14.67 -2.26 -6.10
C PRO A 164 14.85 -3.49 -5.23
N VAL A 165 14.27 -4.62 -5.65
CA VAL A 165 14.33 -5.89 -4.92
C VAL A 165 14.43 -7.07 -5.88
N THR A 166 14.85 -8.24 -5.35
CA THR A 166 14.89 -9.47 -6.13
C THR A 166 13.49 -10.00 -6.46
N PRO A 167 13.33 -10.81 -7.54
CA PRO A 167 12.05 -11.41 -7.88
C PRO A 167 11.44 -12.26 -6.76
N SER A 168 12.27 -12.97 -6.00
CA SER A 168 11.82 -13.79 -4.87
C SER A 168 11.24 -12.94 -3.74
N VAL A 169 11.85 -11.80 -3.43
CA VAL A 169 11.33 -10.86 -2.43
C VAL A 169 10.03 -10.23 -2.91
N ALA A 170 9.95 -9.79 -4.16
CA ALA A 170 8.72 -9.25 -4.74
C ALA A 170 7.56 -10.24 -4.63
N ARG A 171 7.81 -11.53 -4.97
CA ARG A 171 6.81 -12.60 -4.85
C ARG A 171 6.37 -12.82 -3.40
N ASN A 172 7.31 -12.91 -2.46
CA ASN A 172 6.98 -13.05 -1.04
C ASN A 172 6.13 -11.90 -0.51
N VAL A 173 6.41 -10.67 -0.95
CA VAL A 173 5.66 -9.48 -0.56
C VAL A 173 4.25 -9.51 -1.14
N LEU A 174 4.09 -9.86 -2.42
CA LEU A 174 2.76 -10.05 -3.04
C LEU A 174 1.94 -11.10 -2.28
N ASP A 175 2.55 -12.24 -1.95
CA ASP A 175 1.90 -13.32 -1.22
C ASP A 175 1.41 -12.85 0.18
N MET A 176 2.24 -12.10 0.92
CA MET A 176 1.82 -11.50 2.19
C MET A 176 0.65 -10.53 2.01
N MET A 177 0.64 -9.76 0.91
CA MET A 177 -0.40 -8.75 0.64
C MET A 177 -1.75 -9.37 0.26
N VAL A 178 -1.80 -10.62 -0.21
CA VAL A 178 -3.07 -11.33 -0.49
C VAL A 178 -3.92 -11.43 0.77
N GLY A 179 -3.32 -11.70 1.93
CA GLY A 179 -4.02 -11.79 3.20
C GLY A 179 -4.78 -10.51 3.61
N VAL A 180 -4.39 -9.35 3.06
CA VAL A 180 -5.07 -8.06 3.35
C VAL A 180 -6.51 -8.05 2.85
N THR A 181 -6.82 -8.76 1.77
CA THR A 181 -8.16 -8.83 1.16
C THR A 181 -8.95 -10.08 1.53
N GLN A 182 -8.34 -10.96 2.33
CA GLN A 182 -8.97 -12.17 2.85
C GLN A 182 -9.68 -11.92 4.19
N LYS A 183 -10.38 -12.95 4.70
CA LYS A 183 -11.04 -12.91 6.01
C LYS A 183 -10.02 -12.57 7.11
N GLY A 184 -10.34 -11.56 7.92
CA GLY A 184 -9.46 -11.04 8.96
C GLY A 184 -8.44 -10.00 8.49
N GLY A 185 -8.32 -9.74 7.19
CA GLY A 185 -7.49 -8.67 6.64
C GLY A 185 -8.17 -7.30 6.71
N THR A 186 -7.37 -6.24 6.50
CA THR A 186 -7.84 -4.85 6.65
C THR A 186 -8.67 -4.32 5.47
N ALA A 187 -8.86 -5.10 4.39
CA ALA A 187 -9.58 -4.65 3.19
C ALA A 187 -10.32 -5.78 2.47
N ARG A 188 -11.13 -6.57 3.17
CA ARG A 188 -11.95 -7.63 2.58
C ARG A 188 -12.86 -7.11 1.44
N ARG A 189 -13.33 -5.85 1.54
CA ARG A 189 -14.15 -5.18 0.53
C ARG A 189 -13.44 -4.92 -0.82
N ALA A 190 -12.12 -5.11 -0.88
CA ALA A 190 -11.34 -5.04 -2.12
C ALA A 190 -11.29 -6.37 -2.89
N ALA A 191 -11.82 -7.46 -2.33
CA ALA A 191 -11.83 -8.76 -3.02
C ALA A 191 -12.58 -8.68 -4.35
N VAL A 192 -11.97 -9.22 -5.41
CA VAL A 192 -12.53 -9.27 -6.76
C VAL A 192 -12.89 -10.71 -7.07
N ARG A 193 -14.15 -10.95 -7.43
CA ARG A 193 -14.64 -12.31 -7.71
C ARG A 193 -13.83 -12.97 -8.82
N GLY A 194 -13.32 -14.17 -8.53
CA GLY A 194 -12.52 -14.96 -9.45
C GLY A 194 -11.05 -14.57 -9.53
N TYR A 195 -10.59 -13.59 -8.73
CA TYR A 195 -9.21 -13.13 -8.81
C TYR A 195 -8.56 -12.99 -7.42
N SER A 196 -7.31 -13.42 -7.33
CA SER A 196 -6.47 -13.11 -6.17
C SER A 196 -6.05 -11.63 -6.18
N VAL A 197 -6.20 -10.94 -5.06
CA VAL A 197 -5.85 -9.52 -4.93
C VAL A 197 -4.78 -9.34 -3.87
N ALA A 198 -3.61 -8.84 -4.26
CA ALA A 198 -2.58 -8.39 -3.33
C ALA A 198 -2.76 -6.90 -3.06
N GLY A 199 -3.15 -6.52 -1.83
CA GLY A 199 -3.53 -5.15 -1.54
C GLY A 199 -2.91 -4.56 -0.28
N LYS A 200 -3.07 -3.23 -0.11
CA LYS A 200 -2.71 -2.53 1.13
C LYS A 200 -3.56 -1.29 1.33
N THR A 201 -4.10 -1.17 2.53
CA THR A 201 -4.80 0.04 3.00
C THR A 201 -3.81 1.12 3.41
N GLY A 202 -4.22 2.37 3.24
CA GLY A 202 -3.59 3.53 3.83
C GLY A 202 -4.63 4.43 4.49
N THR A 203 -4.31 4.91 5.68
CA THR A 203 -5.08 5.92 6.40
C THR A 203 -4.09 6.90 6.97
N ALA A 204 -3.87 7.99 6.24
CA ALA A 204 -2.86 8.98 6.58
C ALA A 204 -3.53 10.25 7.10
N GLN A 205 -3.16 10.68 8.30
CA GLN A 205 -3.58 11.98 8.83
C GLN A 205 -3.00 13.12 7.98
N ILE A 206 -3.80 14.14 7.72
CA ILE A 206 -3.39 15.30 6.94
C ILE A 206 -2.66 16.27 7.86
N PRO A 207 -1.47 16.79 7.46
CA PRO A 207 -0.76 17.80 8.22
C PRO A 207 -1.58 19.08 8.36
N ALA A 208 -1.66 19.64 9.58
CA ALA A 208 -2.33 20.90 9.88
C ALA A 208 -1.49 21.75 10.84
N LYS A 209 -1.08 22.95 10.43
CA LYS A 209 -0.38 23.96 11.26
C LYS A 209 0.72 23.38 12.18
N GLY A 210 1.64 22.59 11.63
CA GLY A 210 2.79 22.03 12.38
C GLY A 210 2.49 20.77 13.20
N THR A 211 1.26 20.23 13.11
CA THR A 211 0.85 18.95 13.70
C THR A 211 0.04 18.14 12.68
N TYR A 212 -0.49 17.00 13.08
CA TYR A 212 -1.45 16.23 12.26
C TYR A 212 -2.88 16.54 12.71
N SER A 213 -3.81 16.64 11.75
CA SER A 213 -5.23 16.75 12.06
C SER A 213 -5.74 15.50 12.74
N ASN A 214 -6.60 15.65 13.73
CA ASN A 214 -7.25 14.50 14.39
C ASN A 214 -8.46 13.98 13.61
N ASN A 215 -8.99 14.79 12.66
CA ASN A 215 -10.25 14.50 11.96
C ASN A 215 -10.09 14.41 10.45
N ASP A 216 -8.95 14.81 9.89
CA ASP A 216 -8.74 14.87 8.45
C ASP A 216 -7.74 13.80 8.01
N TYR A 217 -8.17 12.96 7.09
CA TYR A 217 -7.40 11.82 6.60
C TYR A 217 -7.39 11.75 5.08
N ASN A 218 -6.34 11.14 4.55
CA ASN A 218 -6.32 10.56 3.23
C ASN A 218 -6.59 9.07 3.36
N ALA A 219 -7.73 8.60 2.90
CA ALA A 219 -8.09 7.19 2.88
C ALA A 219 -7.71 6.58 1.53
N SER A 220 -6.88 5.55 1.52
CA SER A 220 -6.41 4.95 0.28
C SER A 220 -6.40 3.44 0.32
N PHE A 221 -6.53 2.83 -0.85
CA PHE A 221 -6.26 1.43 -1.10
C PHE A 221 -5.49 1.29 -2.41
N ILE A 222 -4.47 0.47 -2.41
CA ILE A 222 -3.74 0.08 -3.62
C ILE A 222 -3.69 -1.43 -3.70
N GLY A 223 -3.95 -1.97 -4.89
CA GLY A 223 -3.93 -3.40 -5.14
C GLY A 223 -3.31 -3.75 -6.48
N VAL A 224 -2.72 -4.93 -6.50
CA VAL A 224 -2.16 -5.62 -7.67
C VAL A 224 -3.05 -6.82 -7.94
N VAL A 225 -3.53 -6.99 -9.14
CA VAL A 225 -4.48 -8.05 -9.50
C VAL A 225 -4.30 -8.54 -10.94
N PRO A 226 -4.36 -9.88 -11.19
CA PRO A 226 -4.30 -10.97 -10.23
C PRO A 226 -2.97 -10.99 -9.46
N ALA A 227 -2.96 -11.44 -8.21
CA ALA A 227 -1.71 -11.53 -7.44
C ALA A 227 -0.80 -12.67 -7.92
N SER A 228 -1.37 -13.72 -8.50
CA SER A 228 -0.65 -14.88 -9.04
C SER A 228 0.16 -14.54 -10.31
N ASN A 229 -0.44 -13.75 -11.20
CA ASN A 229 0.15 -13.23 -12.43
C ASN A 229 -0.29 -11.76 -12.62
N PRO A 230 0.43 -10.79 -12.05
CA PRO A 230 0.04 -9.38 -12.03
C PRO A 230 -0.15 -8.76 -13.42
N GLU A 231 -1.34 -8.20 -13.67
CA GLU A 231 -1.69 -7.53 -14.91
C GLU A 231 -1.97 -6.04 -14.72
N ILE A 232 -2.62 -5.69 -13.60
CA ILE A 232 -2.95 -4.29 -13.33
C ILE A 232 -2.63 -3.90 -11.88
N VAL A 233 -2.31 -2.63 -11.71
CA VAL A 233 -2.25 -1.96 -10.40
C VAL A 233 -3.28 -0.85 -10.39
N VAL A 234 -4.11 -0.81 -9.35
CA VAL A 234 -5.08 0.26 -9.15
C VAL A 234 -4.83 0.90 -7.80
N LEU A 235 -4.70 2.21 -7.78
CA LEU A 235 -4.64 3.03 -6.56
C LEU A 235 -5.88 3.92 -6.51
N VAL A 236 -6.64 3.81 -5.42
CA VAL A 236 -7.73 4.70 -5.08
C VAL A 236 -7.36 5.50 -3.84
N THR A 237 -7.52 6.81 -3.89
CA THR A 237 -7.30 7.69 -2.75
C THR A 237 -8.40 8.72 -2.65
N TYR A 238 -8.92 8.90 -1.45
CA TYR A 238 -9.88 9.94 -1.10
C TYR A 238 -9.21 10.95 -0.18
N HIS A 239 -9.18 12.19 -0.61
CA HIS A 239 -8.71 13.31 0.18
C HIS A 239 -9.88 13.89 0.98
N HIS A 240 -9.75 13.97 2.30
CA HIS A 240 -10.84 14.38 3.20
C HIS A 240 -12.15 13.62 2.94
N PRO A 241 -12.19 12.27 3.03
CA PRO A 241 -13.45 11.56 2.82
C PRO A 241 -14.45 11.99 3.87
N PHE A 242 -15.52 12.66 3.43
CA PHE A 242 -16.52 13.22 4.34
C PHE A 242 -17.45 12.15 4.92
N TYR A 243 -17.65 11.05 4.19
CA TYR A 243 -18.50 9.94 4.59
C TYR A 243 -18.02 8.62 3.98
N CYS A 244 -17.33 7.81 4.75
CA CYS A 244 -17.36 6.37 4.53
C CYS A 244 -18.42 5.83 5.47
N ARG A 245 -19.63 5.64 4.97
CA ARG A 245 -20.81 5.32 5.77
C ARG A 245 -20.68 3.89 6.31
N THR A 246 -20.58 3.76 7.63
CA THR A 246 -20.96 2.53 8.32
C THR A 246 -22.43 2.64 8.72
N LYS A 247 -23.20 1.55 8.71
CA LYS A 247 -24.61 1.54 9.17
C LYS A 247 -24.74 1.74 10.68
N LYS A 248 -23.63 1.58 11.45
CA LYS A 248 -23.65 1.78 12.89
C LYS A 248 -23.84 3.26 13.23
N THR A 249 -24.90 3.56 13.91
CA THR A 249 -25.07 4.79 14.67
C THR A 249 -24.45 4.57 16.04
N SER A 250 -23.75 5.55 16.59
CA SER A 250 -23.44 5.54 18.01
C SER A 250 -24.77 5.57 18.75
N GLU A 251 -25.16 4.47 19.40
CA GLU A 251 -26.40 4.38 20.19
C GLU A 251 -26.47 5.48 21.27
N ALA A 252 -25.30 5.93 21.76
CA ALA A 252 -25.18 6.99 22.75
C ALA A 252 -25.41 8.42 22.19
N MET A 253 -25.22 8.65 20.89
CA MET A 253 -25.25 10.00 20.31
C MET A 253 -26.22 10.15 19.11
N GLY A 254 -26.83 9.06 18.62
CA GLY A 254 -27.75 9.08 17.49
C GLY A 254 -27.15 9.56 16.17
N VAL A 255 -25.83 9.63 16.07
CA VAL A 255 -25.10 10.10 14.89
C VAL A 255 -24.31 8.97 14.24
N PRO A 256 -24.17 8.95 12.90
CA PRO A 256 -23.39 7.94 12.21
C PRO A 256 -21.94 7.93 12.70
N ILE A 257 -21.37 6.75 12.92
CA ILE A 257 -19.93 6.60 13.16
C ILE A 257 -19.24 6.77 11.82
N TYR A 258 -18.37 7.77 11.73
CA TYR A 258 -17.57 8.01 10.54
C TYR A 258 -16.27 7.24 10.64
N ASN A 259 -16.02 6.36 9.67
CA ASN A 259 -14.78 5.63 9.59
C ASN A 259 -14.00 6.11 8.36
N HIS A 260 -12.78 6.62 8.59
CA HIS A 260 -11.89 7.15 7.56
C HIS A 260 -10.90 6.11 7.04
N GLN A 261 -11.11 4.82 7.33
CA GLN A 261 -10.18 3.77 6.96
C GLN A 261 -10.22 3.48 5.46
N GLY A 262 -9.05 3.31 4.85
CA GLY A 262 -8.93 3.00 3.42
C GLY A 262 -9.63 1.71 3.01
N GLY A 263 -9.72 0.72 3.91
CA GLY A 263 -10.44 -0.54 3.70
C GLY A 263 -11.96 -0.37 3.55
N LEU A 264 -12.54 0.67 4.15
CA LEU A 264 -13.96 0.97 4.06
C LEU A 264 -14.28 1.98 2.95
N CYS A 265 -13.41 2.97 2.74
CA CYS A 265 -13.64 4.03 1.77
C CYS A 265 -13.16 3.66 0.36
N ALA A 266 -11.88 3.27 0.22
CA ALA A 266 -11.23 3.13 -1.08
C ALA A 266 -11.30 1.70 -1.63
N ALA A 267 -11.38 0.69 -0.77
CA ALA A 267 -11.38 -0.71 -1.18
C ALA A 267 -12.59 -1.10 -2.06
N PRO A 268 -13.83 -0.67 -1.79
CA PRO A 268 -14.97 -0.95 -2.69
C PRO A 268 -14.78 -0.36 -4.08
N THR A 269 -14.33 0.88 -4.17
CA THR A 269 -14.06 1.53 -5.47
C THR A 269 -12.93 0.84 -6.24
N PHE A 270 -11.88 0.40 -5.53
CA PHE A 270 -10.84 -0.44 -6.14
C PHE A 270 -11.45 -1.70 -6.77
N ARG A 271 -12.27 -2.47 -6.00
CA ARG A 271 -12.93 -3.68 -6.47
C ARG A 271 -13.72 -3.42 -7.75
N ASP A 272 -14.52 -2.37 -7.77
CA ASP A 272 -15.40 -2.05 -8.88
C ASP A 272 -14.57 -1.69 -10.13
N ILE A 273 -13.53 -0.86 -10.00
CA ILE A 273 -12.60 -0.52 -11.09
C ILE A 273 -11.88 -1.77 -11.58
N ALA A 274 -11.27 -2.54 -10.69
CA ALA A 274 -10.53 -3.74 -11.05
C ALA A 274 -11.41 -4.76 -11.79
N SER A 275 -12.65 -4.99 -11.32
CA SER A 275 -13.61 -5.90 -11.95
C SER A 275 -13.95 -5.50 -13.38
N VAL A 276 -14.09 -4.21 -13.67
CA VAL A 276 -14.37 -3.69 -15.00
C VAL A 276 -13.15 -3.81 -15.90
N VAL A 277 -11.97 -3.37 -15.40
CA VAL A 277 -10.73 -3.33 -16.18
C VAL A 277 -10.26 -4.75 -16.55
N LEU A 278 -10.27 -5.70 -15.60
CA LEU A 278 -9.88 -7.10 -15.86
C LEU A 278 -10.76 -7.74 -16.95
N ARG A 279 -12.07 -7.47 -16.90
CA ARG A 279 -13.01 -7.94 -17.93
C ARG A 279 -12.75 -7.28 -19.29
N TYR A 280 -12.48 -5.97 -19.30
CA TYR A 280 -12.15 -5.23 -20.53
C TYR A 280 -10.86 -5.76 -21.18
N LEU A 281 -9.84 -6.04 -20.36
CA LEU A 281 -8.57 -6.60 -20.80
C LEU A 281 -8.63 -8.11 -21.09
N GLN A 282 -9.77 -8.76 -20.84
CA GLN A 282 -9.98 -10.21 -21.01
C GLN A 282 -8.97 -11.05 -20.20
N VAL A 283 -8.58 -10.57 -19.02
CA VAL A 283 -7.71 -11.33 -18.12
C VAL A 283 -8.46 -12.54 -17.57
N ALA A 284 -7.87 -13.72 -17.70
CA ALA A 284 -8.48 -14.95 -17.19
C ALA A 284 -8.46 -14.95 -15.64
N PRO A 285 -9.56 -15.37 -14.99
CA PRO A 285 -9.58 -15.57 -13.54
C PRO A 285 -8.54 -16.58 -13.09
N ASP A 286 -7.82 -16.27 -12.00
CA ASP A 286 -6.86 -17.18 -11.36
C ASP A 286 -7.48 -17.98 -10.18
N LEU A 287 -8.70 -17.61 -9.77
CA LEU A 287 -9.52 -18.29 -8.76
C LEU A 287 -10.95 -18.54 -9.30
N PRO A 288 -11.13 -19.35 -10.38
CA PRO A 288 -12.41 -19.44 -11.08
C PRO A 288 -13.55 -20.02 -10.22
N ASP A 289 -13.24 -20.85 -9.23
CA ASP A 289 -14.21 -21.54 -8.39
C ASP A 289 -14.48 -20.82 -7.04
N GLU A 290 -13.67 -19.80 -6.71
CA GLU A 290 -13.91 -18.99 -5.53
C GLU A 290 -14.98 -17.93 -5.82
N VAL A 291 -16.20 -18.23 -5.38
CA VAL A 291 -17.18 -17.18 -5.11
C VAL A 291 -16.73 -16.59 -3.77
N PRO A 292 -16.33 -15.31 -3.68
CA PRO A 292 -16.15 -14.71 -2.37
C PRO A 292 -17.43 -14.98 -1.60
N ASP A 293 -17.33 -15.47 -0.36
CA ASP A 293 -18.44 -15.50 0.57
C ASP A 293 -19.20 -14.19 0.39
N GLU A 294 -20.54 -14.23 0.30
CA GLU A 294 -21.36 -13.02 0.13
C GLU A 294 -20.72 -11.92 0.96
N PHE A 295 -20.42 -10.77 0.34
CA PHE A 295 -19.77 -9.67 1.05
C PHE A 295 -20.48 -9.55 2.37
N PRO A 296 -19.79 -9.66 3.51
CA PRO A 296 -20.49 -9.66 4.78
C PRO A 296 -21.41 -8.46 4.74
N ASP A 297 -22.68 -8.68 5.07
CA ASP A 297 -23.59 -7.58 5.31
C ASP A 297 -22.81 -6.58 6.14
N GLU A 298 -22.89 -5.30 5.78
CA GLU A 298 -22.06 -4.21 6.32
C GLU A 298 -21.97 -4.21 7.86
N ASP A 299 -22.68 -5.12 8.53
CA ASP A 299 -22.84 -5.25 9.97
C ASP A 299 -21.88 -6.27 10.64
N GLU A 300 -21.20 -7.19 9.89
CA GLU A 300 -20.35 -8.23 10.50
C GLU A 300 -18.86 -7.85 10.67
N GLU A 301 -18.36 -6.80 10.04
CA GLU A 301 -16.95 -6.40 10.14
C GLU A 301 -16.60 -5.53 11.37
N GLU A 302 -17.57 -5.18 12.22
CA GLU A 302 -17.38 -4.16 13.25
C GLU A 302 -17.14 -4.69 14.68
N ASP A 303 -17.09 -5.99 14.92
CA ASP A 303 -16.85 -6.56 16.25
C ASP A 303 -15.35 -6.89 16.53
N ARG A 304 -14.40 -6.17 15.88
CA ARG A 304 -12.97 -6.34 16.17
C ARG A 304 -12.24 -5.04 16.44
#